data_e1a33165a5e692c1b69b526fc15fff78
#
_entry.id   e1a33165a5e692c1b69b526fc15fff78
#
_cell.length_a   1.000
_cell.length_b   1.000
_cell.length_c   1.000
_cell.angle_alpha   90.00
_cell.angle_beta   90.00
_cell.angle_gamma   90.00
#
_symmetry.space_group_name_H-M   'P 1'
#
loop_
_entity.id
_entity.type
_entity.pdbx_description
1 polymer ?
#
loop_
_entity_poly.entity_id
_entity_poly.type
_entity_poly.pdbx_seq_one_letter_code
_entity_poly.pdbx_strand_id
1 'polypeptide(L)'
;KNVIIFISSNPFRREIENYIRKNDHLVQYEIAYAKEEFVTELINKVLHSDNEYLQQVEESAEQMEVDEVEDGKGESVDEGSLDAEINRSMLTNLIEGMLVEAVRKKVSDIHIVPQSSTLTKIYFRIDGKLQLWHKVEATKPEAVSAVVKDRSMNVDRFDRSSAQDGFIQRSIDGAYIRFRVSVVPIVSREFARKLESIVIRVLDDRKVIVDLTKLGLQEQAEKDFRTAISLPHGMVILTGPTGSGKSTTLVAALQTVKDETKNVVTVEEPVEYL
;
A
#
# COMPACT_ATOMS: atom_id res chain seq x y z
N LYS A 1 30.30 -21.04 13.37
CA LYS A 1 29.03 -21.29 14.07
C LYS A 1 28.11 -20.12 13.73
N ASN A 2 27.00 -20.38 13.06
CA ASN A 2 26.05 -19.33 12.70
C ASN A 2 25.16 -19.07 13.94
N VAL A 3 25.22 -17.85 14.46
CA VAL A 3 24.33 -17.37 15.52
C VAL A 3 23.25 -16.51 14.87
N ILE A 4 21.99 -16.73 15.20
CA ILE A 4 20.88 -15.90 14.74
C ILE A 4 20.72 -14.75 15.74
N ILE A 5 20.74 -13.51 15.24
CA ILE A 5 20.59 -12.32 16.07
C ILE A 5 19.21 -11.73 15.84
N PHE A 6 18.38 -11.68 16.89
CA PHE A 6 17.12 -10.95 16.87
C PHE A 6 17.35 -9.51 17.32
N ILE A 7 17.07 -8.56 16.45
CA ILE A 7 17.19 -7.13 16.77
C ILE A 7 15.80 -6.59 17.09
N SER A 8 15.62 -5.98 18.26
CA SER A 8 14.32 -5.49 18.70
C SER A 8 14.45 -4.19 19.49
N SER A 9 13.48 -3.30 19.34
CA SER A 9 13.34 -2.11 20.18
C SER A 9 12.76 -2.42 21.58
N ASN A 10 12.20 -3.63 21.74
CA ASN A 10 11.79 -4.15 23.04
C ASN A 10 12.17 -5.64 23.16
N PRO A 11 13.40 -5.94 23.69
CA PRO A 11 13.91 -7.31 23.76
C PRO A 11 13.12 -8.22 24.73
N PHE A 12 12.28 -7.65 25.60
CA PHE A 12 11.43 -8.39 26.55
C PHE A 12 10.04 -8.71 26.00
N ARG A 13 9.79 -8.53 24.70
CA ARG A 13 8.52 -8.93 24.08
C ARG A 13 8.34 -10.43 24.10
N ARG A 14 7.22 -10.88 24.67
CA ARG A 14 6.85 -12.31 24.74
C ARG A 14 6.69 -12.96 23.36
N GLU A 15 6.41 -12.18 22.33
CA GLU A 15 6.28 -12.66 20.95
C GLU A 15 7.61 -13.19 20.41
N ILE A 16 8.75 -12.59 20.79
CA ILE A 16 10.09 -13.06 20.40
C ILE A 16 10.35 -14.44 21.02
N GLU A 17 10.10 -14.61 22.31
CA GLU A 17 10.25 -15.89 22.99
C GLU A 17 9.32 -16.97 22.40
N ASN A 18 8.08 -16.61 22.10
CA ASN A 18 7.12 -17.52 21.49
C ASN A 18 7.53 -17.95 20.08
N TYR A 19 8.12 -17.01 19.30
CA TYR A 19 8.64 -17.32 17.97
C TYR A 19 9.82 -18.28 18.05
N ILE A 20 10.78 -18.04 18.97
CA ILE A 20 11.94 -18.89 19.19
C ILE A 20 11.51 -20.31 19.62
N ARG A 21 10.57 -20.42 20.56
CA ARG A 21 10.05 -21.71 21.04
C ARG A 21 9.30 -22.52 19.96
N LYS A 22 8.70 -21.87 18.98
CA LYS A 22 8.00 -22.54 17.87
C LYS A 22 8.95 -23.03 16.77
N ASN A 23 10.20 -22.59 16.77
CA ASN A 23 11.18 -22.92 15.75
C ASN A 23 12.34 -23.71 16.38
N ASP A 24 12.13 -25.00 16.65
CA ASP A 24 13.05 -25.90 17.34
C ASP A 24 14.46 -26.03 16.70
N HIS A 25 14.64 -25.55 15.48
CA HIS A 25 15.92 -25.54 14.77
C HIS A 25 16.79 -24.31 15.11
N LEU A 26 16.31 -23.38 15.92
CA LEU A 26 17.08 -22.22 16.39
C LEU A 26 17.94 -22.61 17.61
N VAL A 27 19.09 -23.25 17.34
CA VAL A 27 19.97 -23.81 18.37
C VAL A 27 20.82 -22.75 19.09
N GLN A 28 21.18 -21.67 18.42
CA GLN A 28 21.95 -20.54 18.99
C GLN A 28 21.37 -19.22 18.53
N TYR A 29 20.97 -18.40 19.47
CA TYR A 29 20.43 -17.06 19.18
C TYR A 29 20.90 -16.04 20.22
N GLU A 30 20.91 -14.78 19.80
CA GLU A 30 21.11 -13.61 20.65
C GLU A 30 19.98 -12.61 20.40
N ILE A 31 19.60 -11.87 21.44
CA ILE A 31 18.62 -10.78 21.32
C ILE A 31 19.37 -9.48 21.57
N ALA A 32 19.46 -8.64 20.55
CA ALA A 32 20.10 -7.33 20.62
C ALA A 32 19.03 -6.22 20.72
N TYR A 33 19.30 -5.24 21.58
CA TYR A 33 18.51 -4.03 21.65
C TYR A 33 18.98 -3.02 20.62
N ALA A 34 18.02 -2.40 19.90
CA ALA A 34 18.27 -1.24 19.07
C ALA A 34 17.11 -0.25 19.19
N LYS A 35 17.38 1.03 18.93
CA LYS A 35 16.30 2.04 18.88
C LYS A 35 15.29 1.70 17.79
N GLU A 36 14.03 2.02 18.02
CA GLU A 36 12.94 1.73 17.08
C GLU A 36 13.19 2.31 15.67
N GLU A 37 13.74 3.52 15.60
CA GLU A 37 14.14 4.17 14.35
C GLU A 37 15.16 3.32 13.56
N PHE A 38 16.19 2.82 14.24
CA PHE A 38 17.22 1.98 13.62
C PHE A 38 16.67 0.62 13.17
N VAL A 39 15.81 -0.01 14.00
CA VAL A 39 15.16 -1.28 13.62
C VAL A 39 14.29 -1.08 12.37
N THR A 40 13.56 0.03 12.30
CA THR A 40 12.71 0.37 11.15
C THR A 40 13.56 0.63 9.90
N GLU A 41 14.65 1.36 10.03
CA GLU A 41 15.59 1.61 8.94
C GLU A 41 16.22 0.31 8.42
N LEU A 42 16.69 -0.56 9.31
CA LEU A 42 17.27 -1.86 8.94
C LEU A 42 16.26 -2.77 8.23
N ILE A 43 15.01 -2.82 8.75
CA ILE A 43 13.93 -3.59 8.13
C ILE A 43 13.64 -3.05 6.73
N ASN A 44 13.55 -1.75 6.59
CA ASN A 44 13.31 -1.13 5.29
C ASN A 44 14.44 -1.45 4.30
N LYS A 45 15.71 -1.29 4.72
CA LYS A 45 16.87 -1.60 3.89
C LYS A 45 16.90 -3.06 3.42
N VAL A 46 16.57 -4.02 4.29
CA VAL A 46 16.52 -5.44 3.93
C VAL A 46 15.34 -5.76 3.00
N LEU A 47 14.18 -5.14 3.24
CA LEU A 47 12.99 -5.36 2.40
C LEU A 47 13.07 -4.64 1.05
N HIS A 48 13.78 -3.51 0.99
CA HIS A 48 14.01 -2.79 -0.27
C HIS A 48 14.94 -3.58 -1.21
N SER A 49 15.83 -4.44 -0.68
CA SER A 49 16.75 -5.23 -1.51
C SER A 49 16.06 -6.12 -2.55
N ASP A 50 14.79 -6.48 -2.32
CA ASP A 50 14.00 -7.31 -3.23
C ASP A 50 13.05 -6.49 -4.12
N ASN A 51 13.10 -5.16 -4.06
CA ASN A 51 12.24 -4.27 -4.83
C ASN A 51 13.06 -3.48 -5.85
N GLU A 52 13.05 -3.93 -7.10
CA GLU A 52 13.83 -3.36 -8.21
C GLU A 52 13.61 -1.84 -8.39
N TYR A 53 12.39 -1.35 -8.15
CA TYR A 53 12.09 0.08 -8.26
C TYR A 53 12.77 0.91 -7.17
N LEU A 54 12.84 0.40 -5.94
CA LEU A 54 13.48 1.11 -4.84
C LEU A 54 15.01 1.04 -4.94
N GLN A 55 15.56 -0.05 -5.45
CA GLN A 55 16.99 -0.13 -5.80
C GLN A 55 17.38 0.94 -6.82
N GLN A 56 16.57 1.15 -7.87
CA GLN A 56 16.82 2.21 -8.86
C GLN A 56 16.76 3.62 -8.25
N VAL A 57 15.93 3.84 -7.22
CA VAL A 57 15.89 5.11 -6.50
C VAL A 57 17.17 5.32 -5.69
N GLU A 58 17.65 4.29 -4.99
CA GLU A 58 18.89 4.35 -4.22
C GLU A 58 20.10 4.56 -5.13
N GLU A 59 20.22 3.81 -6.24
CA GLU A 59 21.30 3.97 -7.23
C GLU A 59 21.30 5.37 -7.87
N SER A 60 20.13 5.91 -8.19
CA SER A 60 20.01 7.26 -8.75
C SER A 60 20.37 8.34 -7.74
N ALA A 61 20.06 8.16 -6.45
CA ALA A 61 20.43 9.09 -5.39
C ALA A 61 21.94 9.07 -5.13
N GLU A 62 22.58 7.89 -5.12
CA GLU A 62 24.03 7.77 -4.97
C GLU A 62 24.79 8.39 -6.15
N GLN A 63 24.28 8.28 -7.37
CA GLN A 63 24.87 8.94 -8.54
C GLN A 63 24.80 10.46 -8.44
N MET A 64 23.69 11.05 -7.96
CA MET A 64 23.58 12.49 -7.74
C MET A 64 24.58 13.03 -6.71
N GLU A 65 24.81 12.30 -5.60
CA GLU A 65 25.81 12.70 -4.60
C GLU A 65 27.25 12.66 -5.16
N VAL A 66 27.53 11.77 -6.10
CA VAL A 66 28.86 11.65 -6.75
C VAL A 66 29.06 12.78 -7.76
N ASP A 67 28.05 13.13 -8.53
CA ASP A 67 28.11 14.19 -9.56
C ASP A 67 28.26 15.59 -8.94
N GLU A 68 27.66 15.85 -7.77
CA GLU A 68 27.87 17.12 -7.04
C GLU A 68 29.33 17.33 -6.57
N VAL A 69 30.12 16.26 -6.48
CA VAL A 69 31.54 16.33 -6.04
C VAL A 69 32.51 16.52 -7.22
N GLU A 70 32.13 16.19 -8.44
CA GLU A 70 33.03 16.20 -9.61
C GLU A 70 32.88 17.39 -10.58
N ASP A 71 31.79 18.18 -10.56
CA ASP A 71 31.53 19.18 -11.59
C ASP A 71 31.98 20.61 -11.24
N GLY A 72 33.23 20.87 -11.56
CA GLY A 72 33.75 22.17 -11.83
C GLY A 72 34.29 22.30 -13.25
N LYS A 73 33.48 22.26 -14.31
CA LYS A 73 33.63 22.82 -15.67
C LYS A 73 33.01 21.91 -16.76
N GLY A 74 32.03 22.43 -17.45
CA GLY A 74 31.71 21.94 -18.79
C GLY A 74 30.28 22.26 -19.25
N GLU A 75 30.19 23.04 -20.28
CA GLU A 75 29.15 23.23 -21.30
C GLU A 75 27.66 23.12 -20.94
N SER A 76 26.93 24.21 -21.17
CA SER A 76 25.50 24.39 -20.95
C SER A 76 24.64 23.46 -21.84
N VAL A 77 24.35 22.28 -21.38
CA VAL A 77 23.11 21.58 -21.65
C VAL A 77 22.08 22.16 -20.66
N ASP A 78 20.82 22.30 -21.07
CA ASP A 78 19.76 22.86 -20.24
C ASP A 78 19.58 22.02 -18.97
N GLU A 79 20.47 22.25 -17.98
CA GLU A 79 20.56 21.52 -16.68
C GLU A 79 19.20 21.45 -15.98
N GLY A 80 18.39 22.50 -16.07
CA GLY A 80 17.07 22.54 -15.46
C GLY A 80 16.07 21.56 -16.06
N SER A 81 16.23 21.15 -17.31
CA SER A 81 15.37 20.14 -17.95
C SER A 81 15.80 18.71 -17.59
N LEU A 82 17.11 18.49 -17.48
CA LEU A 82 17.69 17.19 -17.12
C LEU A 82 17.38 16.84 -15.66
N ASP A 83 17.60 17.77 -14.73
CA ASP A 83 17.26 17.60 -13.31
C ASP A 83 15.77 17.37 -13.08
N ALA A 84 14.91 18.05 -13.85
CA ALA A 84 13.47 17.84 -13.78
C ALA A 84 13.06 16.44 -14.28
N GLU A 85 13.75 15.90 -15.27
CA GLU A 85 13.49 14.56 -15.85
C GLU A 85 14.00 13.46 -14.92
N ILE A 86 15.19 13.62 -14.34
CA ILE A 86 15.77 12.69 -13.35
C ILE A 86 14.89 12.65 -12.09
N ASN A 87 14.53 13.79 -11.53
CA ASN A 87 13.65 13.88 -10.37
C ASN A 87 12.27 13.24 -10.62
N ARG A 88 11.73 13.39 -11.83
CA ARG A 88 10.49 12.76 -12.23
C ARG A 88 10.63 11.24 -12.33
N SER A 89 11.76 10.75 -12.83
CA SER A 89 12.06 9.32 -12.90
C SER A 89 12.19 8.70 -11.52
N MET A 90 12.92 9.34 -10.61
CA MET A 90 13.04 8.92 -9.20
C MET A 90 11.68 8.84 -8.50
N LEU A 91 10.86 9.89 -8.61
CA LEU A 91 9.51 9.89 -8.02
C LEU A 91 8.63 8.79 -8.61
N THR A 92 8.77 8.53 -9.91
CA THR A 92 8.05 7.45 -10.58
C THR A 92 8.42 6.09 -9.98
N ASN A 93 9.73 5.81 -9.86
CA ASN A 93 10.23 4.57 -9.28
C ASN A 93 9.84 4.45 -7.79
N LEU A 94 9.89 5.53 -7.04
CA LEU A 94 9.45 5.56 -5.64
C LEU A 94 7.96 5.18 -5.52
N ILE A 95 7.09 5.73 -6.36
CA ILE A 95 5.65 5.41 -6.34
C ILE A 95 5.39 3.97 -6.77
N GLU A 96 6.03 3.48 -7.83
CA GLU A 96 5.88 2.07 -8.24
C GLU A 96 6.42 1.13 -7.15
N GLY A 97 7.58 1.41 -6.58
CA GLY A 97 8.15 0.65 -5.46
C GLY A 97 7.27 0.66 -4.22
N MET A 98 6.66 1.79 -3.91
CA MET A 98 5.66 1.92 -2.84
C MET A 98 4.47 0.99 -3.04
N LEU A 99 3.92 0.90 -4.26
CA LEU A 99 2.79 0.02 -4.56
C LEU A 99 3.16 -1.45 -4.40
N VAL A 100 4.33 -1.85 -4.91
CA VAL A 100 4.85 -3.23 -4.77
C VAL A 100 5.03 -3.59 -3.31
N GLU A 101 5.69 -2.73 -2.54
CA GLU A 101 5.95 -2.99 -1.12
C GLU A 101 4.66 -3.00 -0.29
N ALA A 102 3.70 -2.15 -0.60
CA ALA A 102 2.40 -2.15 0.07
C ALA A 102 1.69 -3.49 -0.07
N VAL A 103 1.74 -4.11 -1.25
CA VAL A 103 1.16 -5.46 -1.47
C VAL A 103 1.90 -6.51 -0.66
N ARG A 104 3.24 -6.52 -0.70
CA ARG A 104 4.08 -7.49 0.01
C ARG A 104 3.93 -7.40 1.52
N LYS A 105 3.83 -6.18 2.06
CA LYS A 105 3.58 -5.92 3.49
C LYS A 105 2.10 -6.05 3.92
N LYS A 106 1.19 -6.43 3.00
CA LYS A 106 -0.24 -6.57 3.27
C LYS A 106 -0.88 -5.28 3.80
N VAL A 107 -0.43 -4.14 3.31
CA VAL A 107 -0.96 -2.82 3.65
C VAL A 107 -2.42 -2.73 3.20
N SER A 108 -3.29 -2.15 4.03
CA SER A 108 -4.68 -1.89 3.65
C SER A 108 -4.83 -0.56 2.92
N ASP A 109 -4.16 0.49 3.40
CA ASP A 109 -4.23 1.83 2.83
C ASP A 109 -2.86 2.51 2.89
N ILE A 110 -2.52 3.25 1.84
CA ILE A 110 -1.36 4.12 1.75
C ILE A 110 -1.86 5.56 1.88
N HIS A 111 -1.25 6.35 2.75
CA HIS A 111 -1.58 7.77 2.92
C HIS A 111 -0.39 8.63 2.50
N ILE A 112 -0.58 9.49 1.51
CA ILE A 112 0.41 10.45 1.03
C ILE A 112 -0.05 11.83 1.49
N VAL A 113 0.67 12.38 2.46
CA VAL A 113 0.22 13.58 3.19
C VAL A 113 1.29 14.67 3.12
N PRO A 114 1.03 15.79 2.42
CA PRO A 114 1.89 16.96 2.45
C PRO A 114 2.03 17.51 3.88
N GLN A 115 3.25 17.83 4.27
CA GLN A 115 3.53 18.41 5.59
C GLN A 115 3.98 19.86 5.46
N SER A 116 4.74 20.19 4.40
CA SER A 116 5.22 21.53 4.09
C SER A 116 5.27 21.73 2.57
N SER A 117 5.79 22.87 2.14
CA SER A 117 6.00 23.14 0.71
C SER A 117 7.04 22.25 0.03
N THR A 118 7.85 21.53 0.80
CA THR A 118 8.96 20.69 0.31
C THR A 118 9.04 19.31 1.01
N LEU A 119 8.06 18.95 1.83
CA LEU A 119 8.04 17.70 2.56
C LEU A 119 6.69 17.01 2.41
N THR A 120 6.72 15.79 1.92
CA THR A 120 5.57 14.86 1.90
C THR A 120 5.90 13.61 2.70
N LYS A 121 5.00 13.19 3.57
CA LYS A 121 5.13 11.93 4.31
C LYS A 121 4.21 10.89 3.72
N ILE A 122 4.72 9.67 3.59
CA ILE A 122 3.99 8.49 3.12
C ILE A 122 3.86 7.53 4.28
N TYR A 123 2.62 7.15 4.59
CA TYR A 123 2.31 6.21 5.65
C TYR A 123 1.62 4.98 5.08
N PHE A 124 1.93 3.82 5.65
CA PHE A 124 1.24 2.57 5.44
C PHE A 124 0.31 2.27 6.61
N ARG A 125 -0.91 1.81 6.31
CA ARG A 125 -1.80 1.26 7.32
C ARG A 125 -1.66 -0.25 7.35
N ILE A 126 -1.09 -0.76 8.43
CA ILE A 126 -0.89 -2.20 8.66
C ILE A 126 -1.63 -2.55 9.95
N ASP A 127 -2.50 -3.57 9.90
CA ASP A 127 -3.31 -4.01 11.03
C ASP A 127 -4.04 -2.85 11.74
N GLY A 128 -4.60 -1.93 10.94
CA GLY A 128 -5.34 -0.75 11.39
C GLY A 128 -4.49 0.43 11.88
N LYS A 129 -3.17 0.28 12.01
CA LYS A 129 -2.25 1.32 12.51
C LYS A 129 -1.49 1.98 11.37
N LEU A 130 -1.39 3.31 11.41
CA LEU A 130 -0.54 4.06 10.49
C LEU A 130 0.91 3.99 10.96
N GLN A 131 1.79 3.63 10.03
CA GLN A 131 3.24 3.60 10.21
C GLN A 131 3.89 4.46 9.14
N LEU A 132 4.84 5.31 9.52
CA LEU A 132 5.60 6.09 8.56
C LEU A 132 6.45 5.12 7.72
N TRP A 133 6.25 5.17 6.40
CA TRP A 133 7.03 4.37 5.47
C TRP A 133 8.19 5.17 4.89
N HIS A 134 7.93 6.38 4.36
CA HIS A 134 8.95 7.19 3.70
C HIS A 134 8.66 8.68 3.85
N LYS A 135 9.73 9.50 3.80
CA LYS A 135 9.67 10.96 3.72
C LYS A 135 10.25 11.39 2.39
N VAL A 136 9.47 12.11 1.59
CA VAL A 136 9.94 12.74 0.36
C VAL A 136 10.32 14.18 0.72
N GLU A 137 11.62 14.43 0.82
CA GLU A 137 12.20 15.71 1.20
C GLU A 137 12.68 16.49 -0.04
N ALA A 138 12.90 17.79 0.09
CA ALA A 138 13.36 18.69 -0.98
C ALA A 138 12.50 18.66 -2.27
N THR A 139 11.31 18.07 -2.21
CA THR A 139 10.41 17.87 -3.36
C THR A 139 9.07 18.54 -3.12
N LYS A 140 8.57 19.28 -4.11
CA LYS A 140 7.23 19.89 -4.03
C LYS A 140 6.14 18.82 -3.96
N PRO A 141 5.22 18.87 -3.00
CA PRO A 141 4.13 17.91 -2.89
C PRO A 141 3.29 17.77 -4.16
N GLU A 142 3.18 18.84 -4.93
CA GLU A 142 2.47 18.84 -6.22
C GLU A 142 3.13 17.91 -7.26
N ALA A 143 4.45 17.72 -7.18
CA ALA A 143 5.15 16.79 -8.06
C ALA A 143 4.80 15.33 -7.69
N VAL A 144 4.75 15.04 -6.39
CA VAL A 144 4.33 13.71 -5.89
C VAL A 144 2.88 13.41 -6.30
N SER A 145 1.97 14.37 -6.08
CA SER A 145 0.57 14.25 -6.53
C SER A 145 0.47 14.01 -8.03
N ALA A 146 1.23 14.77 -8.83
CA ALA A 146 1.19 14.66 -10.28
C ALA A 146 1.62 13.27 -10.76
N VAL A 147 2.66 12.68 -10.16
CA VAL A 147 3.11 11.33 -10.52
C VAL A 147 2.04 10.29 -10.17
N VAL A 148 1.41 10.38 -8.99
CA VAL A 148 0.32 9.45 -8.62
C VAL A 148 -0.86 9.60 -9.58
N LYS A 149 -1.27 10.83 -9.90
CA LYS A 149 -2.38 11.08 -10.85
C LYS A 149 -2.07 10.58 -12.26
N ASP A 150 -0.83 10.76 -12.75
CA ASP A 150 -0.39 10.23 -14.05
C ASP A 150 -0.48 8.70 -14.13
N ARG A 151 -0.37 8.01 -12.99
CA ARG A 151 -0.48 6.55 -12.91
C ARG A 151 -1.90 6.07 -12.69
N SER A 152 -2.80 7.00 -12.36
CA SER A 152 -4.19 6.70 -12.04
C SER A 152 -5.08 6.86 -13.27
N MET A 153 -6.01 5.96 -13.45
CA MET A 153 -7.11 6.09 -14.39
C MET A 153 -8.24 6.88 -13.75
N ASN A 154 -9.00 7.63 -14.55
CA ASN A 154 -10.16 8.44 -14.14
C ASN A 154 -9.83 9.61 -13.20
N VAL A 155 -8.59 10.09 -13.20
CA VAL A 155 -8.14 11.25 -12.43
C VAL A 155 -7.58 12.29 -13.39
N ASP A 156 -8.03 13.53 -13.26
CA ASP A 156 -7.45 14.67 -13.99
C ASP A 156 -6.21 15.17 -13.28
N ARG A 157 -5.08 15.10 -13.97
CA ARG A 157 -3.78 15.56 -13.47
C ARG A 157 -3.76 17.07 -13.15
N PHE A 158 -4.49 17.86 -13.92
CA PHE A 158 -4.42 19.32 -13.85
C PHE A 158 -5.40 19.94 -12.87
N ASP A 159 -6.56 19.28 -12.64
CA ASP A 159 -7.51 19.75 -11.64
C ASP A 159 -6.98 19.45 -10.22
N ARG A 160 -6.78 20.51 -9.44
CA ARG A 160 -6.38 20.48 -8.03
C ARG A 160 -7.46 21.08 -7.13
N SER A 161 -8.61 21.36 -7.65
CA SER A 161 -9.67 22.06 -6.95
C SER A 161 -10.76 21.17 -6.42
N SER A 162 -10.98 20.01 -7.04
CA SER A 162 -12.01 19.05 -6.68
C SER A 162 -11.44 17.75 -6.11
N ALA A 163 -12.24 17.09 -5.29
CA ALA A 163 -11.94 15.72 -4.88
C ALA A 163 -12.13 14.79 -6.08
N GLN A 164 -11.23 13.84 -6.25
CA GLN A 164 -11.21 12.91 -7.36
C GLN A 164 -11.01 11.49 -6.88
N ASP A 165 -11.69 10.56 -7.53
CA ASP A 165 -11.51 9.12 -7.32
C ASP A 165 -11.09 8.45 -8.61
N GLY A 166 -10.10 7.58 -8.51
CA GLY A 166 -9.58 6.81 -9.63
C GLY A 166 -9.02 5.48 -9.18
N PHE A 167 -8.32 4.81 -10.06
CA PHE A 167 -7.69 3.55 -9.74
C PHE A 167 -6.37 3.35 -10.51
N ILE A 168 -5.47 2.58 -9.89
CA ILE A 168 -4.26 2.07 -10.50
C ILE A 168 -4.39 0.56 -10.58
N GLN A 169 -3.89 -0.05 -11.64
CA GLN A 169 -3.84 -1.50 -11.79
C GLN A 169 -2.42 -1.93 -12.12
N ARG A 170 -1.89 -2.91 -11.37
CA ARG A 170 -0.55 -3.44 -11.56
C ARG A 170 -0.53 -4.95 -11.45
N SER A 171 0.36 -5.58 -12.20
CA SER A 171 0.72 -6.98 -12.00
C SER A 171 1.89 -7.03 -11.01
N ILE A 172 1.67 -7.60 -9.83
CA ILE A 172 2.66 -7.71 -8.75
C ILE A 172 2.71 -9.17 -8.31
N ASP A 173 3.91 -9.75 -8.31
CA ASP A 173 4.13 -11.15 -7.94
C ASP A 173 3.18 -12.12 -8.68
N GLY A 174 2.96 -11.86 -9.98
CA GLY A 174 2.12 -12.68 -10.86
C GLY A 174 0.60 -12.51 -10.68
N ALA A 175 0.17 -11.56 -9.86
CA ALA A 175 -1.25 -11.28 -9.64
C ALA A 175 -1.63 -9.85 -10.06
N TYR A 176 -2.85 -9.68 -10.55
CA TYR A 176 -3.41 -8.35 -10.82
C TYR A 176 -3.92 -7.75 -9.51
N ILE A 177 -3.32 -6.63 -9.13
CA ILE A 177 -3.70 -5.87 -7.95
C ILE A 177 -4.32 -4.55 -8.39
N ARG A 178 -5.44 -4.19 -7.80
CA ARG A 178 -6.08 -2.90 -7.98
C ARG A 178 -5.83 -2.01 -6.76
N PHE A 179 -5.66 -0.73 -7.03
CA PHE A 179 -5.49 0.30 -6.02
C PHE A 179 -6.52 1.39 -6.28
N ARG A 180 -7.45 1.60 -5.35
CA ARG A 180 -8.36 2.73 -5.41
C ARG A 180 -7.62 3.96 -4.92
N VAL A 181 -7.61 5.00 -5.73
CA VAL A 181 -6.94 6.27 -5.45
C VAL A 181 -8.00 7.34 -5.18
N SER A 182 -7.97 7.93 -3.99
CA SER A 182 -8.80 9.08 -3.63
C SER A 182 -7.89 10.28 -3.40
N VAL A 183 -8.08 11.33 -4.18
CA VAL A 183 -7.33 12.59 -4.11
C VAL A 183 -8.23 13.66 -3.53
N VAL A 184 -7.80 14.29 -2.44
CA VAL A 184 -8.59 15.30 -1.75
C VAL A 184 -7.78 16.60 -1.64
N PRO A 185 -8.27 17.72 -2.16
CA PRO A 185 -7.64 19.02 -1.94
C PRO A 185 -7.64 19.37 -0.46
N ILE A 186 -6.50 19.82 0.03
CA ILE A 186 -6.34 20.30 1.41
C ILE A 186 -5.91 21.78 1.41
N VAL A 187 -6.41 22.52 2.40
CA VAL A 187 -6.05 23.92 2.62
C VAL A 187 -5.42 24.03 4.00
N SER A 188 -4.25 24.65 4.08
CA SER A 188 -3.60 25.00 5.33
C SER A 188 -3.25 26.49 5.34
N ARG A 189 -3.18 27.09 6.52
CA ARG A 189 -2.71 28.48 6.67
C ARG A 189 -1.27 28.68 6.20
N GLU A 190 -0.48 27.61 6.21
CA GLU A 190 0.92 27.61 5.79
C GLU A 190 1.09 27.48 4.27
N PHE A 191 0.03 27.10 3.55
CA PHE A 191 0.09 26.87 2.11
C PHE A 191 -0.65 27.96 1.35
N ALA A 192 0.09 28.80 0.64
CA ALA A 192 -0.48 29.78 -0.29
C ALA A 192 -1.21 29.14 -1.47
N ARG A 193 -1.04 27.83 -1.68
CA ARG A 193 -1.63 27.02 -2.76
C ARG A 193 -2.38 25.83 -2.18
N LYS A 194 -3.40 25.37 -2.91
CA LYS A 194 -4.09 24.11 -2.59
C LYS A 194 -3.13 22.94 -2.84
N LEU A 195 -2.87 22.17 -1.80
CA LEU A 195 -2.17 20.90 -1.87
C LEU A 195 -3.19 19.78 -1.89
N GLU A 196 -2.74 18.57 -2.20
CA GLU A 196 -3.60 17.39 -2.28
C GLU A 196 -3.09 16.31 -1.32
N SER A 197 -4.01 15.77 -0.52
CA SER A 197 -3.77 14.54 0.23
C SER A 197 -4.32 13.37 -0.57
N ILE A 198 -3.56 12.27 -0.64
CA ILE A 198 -3.94 11.11 -1.43
C ILE A 198 -4.04 9.90 -0.50
N VAL A 199 -5.11 9.15 -0.64
CA VAL A 199 -5.28 7.85 0.01
C VAL A 199 -5.42 6.79 -1.08
N ILE A 200 -4.59 5.75 -0.99
CA ILE A 200 -4.60 4.64 -1.93
C ILE A 200 -4.96 3.38 -1.16
N ARG A 201 -6.12 2.78 -1.46
CA ARG A 201 -6.55 1.50 -0.88
C ARG A 201 -6.06 0.35 -1.74
N VAL A 202 -5.45 -0.64 -1.12
CA VAL A 202 -4.97 -1.87 -1.77
C VAL A 202 -6.12 -2.88 -1.86
N LEU A 203 -6.50 -3.26 -3.07
CA LEU A 203 -7.53 -4.25 -3.38
C LEU A 203 -6.85 -5.49 -3.98
N ASP A 204 -6.60 -6.48 -3.13
CA ASP A 204 -5.93 -7.73 -3.50
C ASP A 204 -6.95 -8.87 -3.56
N ASP A 205 -7.38 -9.23 -4.76
CA ASP A 205 -8.41 -10.23 -5.02
C ASP A 205 -7.99 -11.65 -4.57
N ARG A 206 -6.69 -11.91 -4.38
CA ARG A 206 -6.20 -13.20 -3.86
C ARG A 206 -6.67 -13.50 -2.43
N LYS A 207 -7.06 -12.48 -1.68
CA LYS A 207 -7.54 -12.60 -0.30
C LYS A 207 -9.02 -12.92 -0.20
N VAL A 208 -9.73 -12.98 -1.32
CA VAL A 208 -11.17 -13.20 -1.33
C VAL A 208 -11.48 -14.66 -1.03
N ILE A 209 -12.19 -14.90 0.06
CA ILE A 209 -12.73 -16.22 0.39
C ILE A 209 -14.01 -16.40 -0.42
N VAL A 210 -13.98 -17.30 -1.39
CA VAL A 210 -15.14 -17.60 -2.26
C VAL A 210 -16.00 -18.74 -1.77
N ASP A 211 -15.61 -19.38 -0.68
CA ASP A 211 -16.27 -20.55 -0.10
C ASP A 211 -16.88 -20.19 1.26
N LEU A 212 -18.21 -20.35 1.38
CA LEU A 212 -18.94 -20.09 2.61
C LEU A 212 -18.41 -20.87 3.81
N THR A 213 -17.96 -22.12 3.60
CA THR A 213 -17.45 -22.98 4.68
C THR A 213 -16.17 -22.44 5.32
N LYS A 214 -15.42 -21.61 4.58
CA LYS A 214 -14.15 -20.99 5.02
C LYS A 214 -14.32 -19.65 5.70
N LEU A 215 -15.55 -19.12 5.77
CA LEU A 215 -15.83 -17.83 6.40
C LEU A 215 -15.77 -17.88 7.94
N GLY A 216 -15.75 -19.09 8.52
CA GLY A 216 -15.74 -19.26 9.98
C GLY A 216 -17.10 -19.02 10.63
N LEU A 217 -18.19 -19.15 9.90
CA LEU A 217 -19.54 -19.10 10.44
C LEU A 217 -19.77 -20.31 11.35
N GLN A 218 -20.56 -20.13 12.41
CA GLN A 218 -21.06 -21.25 13.19
C GLN A 218 -21.96 -22.14 12.32
N GLU A 219 -21.96 -23.44 12.55
CA GLU A 219 -22.66 -24.42 11.72
C GLU A 219 -24.13 -24.08 11.49
N GLN A 220 -24.85 -23.67 12.54
CA GLN A 220 -26.26 -23.31 12.43
C GLN A 220 -26.42 -22.00 11.60
N ALA A 221 -25.57 -21.00 11.84
CA ALA A 221 -25.60 -19.74 11.10
C ALA A 221 -25.29 -19.94 9.61
N GLU A 222 -24.38 -20.85 9.27
CA GLU A 222 -24.09 -21.20 7.88
C GLU A 222 -25.29 -21.86 7.22
N LYS A 223 -25.95 -22.83 7.88
CA LYS A 223 -27.16 -23.49 7.37
C LYS A 223 -28.30 -22.50 7.12
N ASP A 224 -28.55 -21.62 8.09
CA ASP A 224 -29.59 -20.60 7.98
C ASP A 224 -29.31 -19.62 6.86
N PHE A 225 -28.04 -19.19 6.73
CA PHE A 225 -27.60 -18.29 5.67
C PHE A 225 -27.72 -18.94 4.27
N ARG A 226 -27.28 -20.20 4.13
CA ARG A 226 -27.47 -20.97 2.88
C ARG A 226 -28.93 -21.10 2.51
N THR A 227 -29.79 -21.38 3.48
CA THR A 227 -31.23 -21.44 3.27
C THR A 227 -31.78 -20.10 2.77
N ALA A 228 -31.40 -18.99 3.44
CA ALA A 228 -31.86 -17.66 3.10
C ALA A 228 -31.47 -17.25 1.66
N ILE A 229 -30.22 -17.47 1.25
CA ILE A 229 -29.74 -17.10 -0.09
C ILE A 229 -30.26 -18.03 -1.20
N SER A 230 -30.83 -19.19 -0.84
CA SER A 230 -31.40 -20.13 -1.80
C SER A 230 -32.88 -19.88 -2.08
N LEU A 231 -33.54 -19.01 -1.32
CA LEU A 231 -34.94 -18.68 -1.53
C LEU A 231 -35.15 -17.95 -2.86
N PRO A 232 -36.26 -18.19 -3.56
CA PRO A 232 -36.53 -17.59 -4.88
C PRO A 232 -36.85 -16.09 -4.81
N HIS A 233 -37.13 -15.57 -3.61
CA HIS A 233 -37.43 -14.14 -3.37
C HIS A 233 -37.11 -13.79 -1.93
N GLY A 234 -36.84 -12.52 -1.71
CA GLY A 234 -36.50 -11.99 -0.39
C GLY A 234 -35.35 -11.01 -0.45
N MET A 235 -34.89 -10.62 0.73
CA MET A 235 -33.74 -9.72 0.89
C MET A 235 -32.84 -10.24 2.02
N VAL A 236 -31.55 -10.29 1.79
CA VAL A 236 -30.53 -10.58 2.81
C VAL A 236 -29.68 -9.33 2.99
N ILE A 237 -29.59 -8.83 4.23
CA ILE A 237 -28.84 -7.62 4.57
C ILE A 237 -27.64 -7.99 5.41
N LEU A 238 -26.42 -7.62 4.93
CA LEU A 238 -25.18 -7.75 5.65
C LEU A 238 -24.76 -6.40 6.22
N THR A 239 -24.63 -6.31 7.55
CA THR A 239 -24.24 -5.06 8.23
C THR A 239 -22.97 -5.27 9.06
N GLY A 240 -22.24 -4.19 9.30
CA GLY A 240 -21.04 -4.21 10.13
C GLY A 240 -20.06 -3.09 9.75
N PRO A 241 -19.03 -2.84 10.57
CA PRO A 241 -18.01 -1.82 10.30
C PRO A 241 -17.14 -2.19 9.09
N THR A 242 -16.30 -1.23 8.66
CA THR A 242 -15.30 -1.48 7.61
C THR A 242 -14.33 -2.59 8.06
N GLY A 243 -14.00 -3.50 7.15
CA GLY A 243 -13.10 -4.64 7.45
C GLY A 243 -13.74 -5.81 8.18
N SER A 244 -15.06 -5.79 8.44
CA SER A 244 -15.77 -6.90 9.10
C SER A 244 -16.06 -8.11 8.21
N GLY A 245 -15.66 -8.08 6.94
CA GLY A 245 -15.85 -9.19 6.00
C GLY A 245 -17.18 -9.17 5.23
N LYS A 246 -17.93 -8.06 5.22
CA LYS A 246 -19.21 -7.96 4.47
C LYS A 246 -19.07 -8.31 3.00
N SER A 247 -18.14 -7.67 2.29
CA SER A 247 -17.90 -7.91 0.86
C SER A 247 -17.44 -9.35 0.60
N THR A 248 -16.55 -9.88 1.46
CA THR A 248 -16.10 -11.27 1.39
C THR A 248 -17.28 -12.26 1.53
N THR A 249 -18.17 -12.02 2.51
CA THR A 249 -19.36 -12.83 2.72
C THR A 249 -20.31 -12.76 1.53
N LEU A 250 -20.49 -11.55 0.96
CA LEU A 250 -21.34 -11.35 -0.21
C LEU A 250 -20.80 -12.11 -1.43
N VAL A 251 -19.49 -12.01 -1.71
CA VAL A 251 -18.85 -12.75 -2.82
C VAL A 251 -19.01 -14.26 -2.63
N ALA A 252 -18.76 -14.78 -1.43
CA ALA A 252 -18.93 -16.21 -1.14
C ALA A 252 -20.40 -16.66 -1.32
N ALA A 253 -21.37 -15.81 -0.92
CA ALA A 253 -22.79 -16.07 -1.14
C ALA A 253 -23.13 -16.10 -2.64
N LEU A 254 -22.68 -15.11 -3.41
CA LEU A 254 -22.93 -15.04 -4.87
C LEU A 254 -22.31 -16.24 -5.59
N GLN A 255 -21.11 -16.65 -5.24
CA GLN A 255 -20.48 -17.85 -5.79
C GLN A 255 -21.26 -19.14 -5.45
N THR A 256 -21.88 -19.18 -4.27
CA THR A 256 -22.69 -20.33 -3.86
C THR A 256 -23.99 -20.44 -4.63
N VAL A 257 -24.63 -19.31 -4.98
CA VAL A 257 -25.93 -19.32 -5.69
C VAL A 257 -25.79 -19.23 -7.21
N LYS A 258 -24.58 -18.92 -7.71
CA LYS A 258 -24.27 -18.84 -9.13
C LYS A 258 -24.35 -20.21 -9.76
N ASP A 259 -25.21 -20.38 -10.77
CA ASP A 259 -25.22 -21.50 -11.67
C ASP A 259 -25.57 -21.04 -13.09
N GLU A 260 -25.39 -21.90 -14.08
CA GLU A 260 -25.61 -21.56 -15.50
C GLU A 260 -27.06 -21.16 -15.83
N THR A 261 -28.01 -21.48 -14.95
CA THR A 261 -29.43 -21.17 -15.15
C THR A 261 -29.85 -19.84 -14.55
N LYS A 262 -28.97 -19.17 -13.81
CA LYS A 262 -29.25 -17.92 -13.08
C LYS A 262 -28.47 -16.75 -13.61
N ASN A 263 -29.17 -15.66 -13.86
CA ASN A 263 -28.53 -14.38 -14.16
C ASN A 263 -28.23 -13.65 -12.85
N VAL A 264 -26.96 -13.64 -12.45
CA VAL A 264 -26.46 -12.93 -11.25
C VAL A 264 -25.89 -11.58 -11.66
N VAL A 265 -26.42 -10.50 -11.11
CA VAL A 265 -25.99 -9.13 -11.39
C VAL A 265 -25.63 -8.44 -10.08
N THR A 266 -24.49 -7.73 -10.06
CA THR A 266 -24.09 -6.88 -8.93
C THR A 266 -24.17 -5.40 -9.32
N VAL A 267 -24.44 -4.55 -8.33
CA VAL A 267 -24.35 -3.09 -8.44
C VAL A 267 -23.41 -2.64 -7.30
N GLU A 268 -22.29 -2.10 -7.68
CA GLU A 268 -21.21 -1.74 -6.75
C GLU A 268 -20.65 -0.35 -7.10
N GLU A 269 -20.29 0.42 -6.05
CA GLU A 269 -19.68 1.75 -6.21
C GLU A 269 -18.52 1.91 -5.20
N PRO A 270 -17.28 1.71 -5.66
CA PRO A 270 -16.86 1.03 -6.90
C PRO A 270 -16.94 -0.49 -6.80
N VAL A 271 -16.71 -1.20 -7.92
CA VAL A 271 -16.52 -2.65 -7.93
C VAL A 271 -15.28 -3.00 -7.14
N GLU A 272 -15.45 -3.78 -6.07
CA GLU A 272 -14.32 -4.21 -5.20
C GLU A 272 -13.63 -5.48 -5.73
N TYR A 273 -14.40 -6.42 -6.28
CA TYR A 273 -13.91 -7.70 -6.78
C TYR A 273 -14.45 -7.98 -8.19
N LEU A 274 -13.68 -8.66 -9.03
CA LEU A 274 -14.05 -9.05 -10.39
C LEU A 274 -14.31 -10.54 -10.51
#